data_8066a3ebc70a05356f8956338a35c4b3
#
_entry.id   8066a3ebc70a05356f8956338a35c4b3
#
_cell.length_a   1.000
_cell.length_b   1.000
_cell.length_c   1.000
_cell.angle_alpha   90.00
_cell.angle_beta   90.00
_cell.angle_gamma   90.00
#
_symmetry.space_group_name_H-M   'P 1'
#
loop_
_entity.id
_entity.type
_entity.pdbx_description
1 polymer ?
#
loop_
_entity_poly.entity_id
_entity_poly.type
_entity_poly.pdbx_seq_one_letter_code
_entity_poly.pdbx_strand_id
1 'polypeptide(L)'
;VSQTNEDESHQPLLETRAIRNVGIVIVSPDRGLTGGLNANILRATSDFIDAQSNPVKVVAIGKKALDFARRNGLEIVAEYTGIGDRPTPTDTLPIGEAVIEAFSTEKVDSFHTAYAQFVNTTLQRPLVEPLLPVSPSETGANSVGYIFEPNAGDVLGRLLPRYVETLIHHAVLEGNASEQSARMVAMNQATDCLLYTSDAADDLTR
;
A
#
# COMPACT_ATOMS: atom_id res chain seq x y z
N VAL A 1 -3.31 12.49 40.87
CA VAL A 1 -2.60 13.43 40.00
C VAL A 1 -2.91 13.01 38.58
N SER A 2 -4.04 13.46 38.07
CA SER A 2 -4.59 13.09 36.76
C SER A 2 -4.67 14.37 35.94
N GLN A 3 -3.60 14.69 35.20
CA GLN A 3 -3.58 15.80 34.25
C GLN A 3 -2.70 15.41 33.04
N THR A 4 -3.15 14.42 32.26
CA THR A 4 -2.39 14.01 31.06
C THR A 4 -3.29 13.46 29.95
N ASN A 5 -4.47 13.94 29.74
CA ASN A 5 -5.28 13.35 28.65
C ASN A 5 -6.14 14.34 27.84
N GLU A 6 -5.98 15.65 27.99
CA GLU A 6 -6.83 16.60 27.23
C GLU A 6 -6.14 17.16 25.97
N ASP A 7 -4.81 17.17 25.90
CA ASP A 7 -4.06 17.68 24.74
C ASP A 7 -3.75 16.62 23.67
N GLU A 8 -3.88 15.31 23.98
CA GLU A 8 -3.69 14.21 23.01
C GLU A 8 -4.89 14.05 22.06
N SER A 9 -6.04 14.64 22.39
CA SER A 9 -7.33 14.37 21.74
C SER A 9 -7.58 15.09 20.41
N HIS A 10 -6.65 15.90 19.90
CA HIS A 10 -6.89 16.70 18.69
C HIS A 10 -5.90 16.41 17.54
N GLN A 11 -5.38 15.18 17.45
CA GLN A 11 -4.61 14.77 16.29
C GLN A 11 -5.53 14.13 15.25
N PRO A 12 -5.80 14.78 14.11
CA PRO A 12 -6.76 14.28 13.11
C PRO A 12 -6.47 12.85 12.65
N LEU A 13 -5.18 12.47 12.58
CA LEU A 13 -4.75 11.16 12.07
C LEU A 13 -4.93 9.99 13.06
N LEU A 14 -5.23 10.27 14.34
CA LEU A 14 -5.57 9.28 15.37
C LEU A 14 -7.08 9.17 15.59
N GLU A 15 -7.85 10.11 15.06
CA GLU A 15 -9.28 10.20 15.34
C GLU A 15 -10.04 9.07 14.63
N THR A 16 -10.76 8.27 15.42
CA THR A 16 -11.67 7.26 14.90
C THR A 16 -13.05 7.86 14.71
N ARG A 17 -13.51 7.93 13.47
CA ARG A 17 -14.81 8.48 13.08
C ARG A 17 -15.77 7.39 12.63
N ALA A 18 -17.05 7.73 12.53
CA ALA A 18 -18.03 6.88 11.87
C ALA A 18 -17.69 6.76 10.38
N ILE A 19 -17.42 5.55 9.90
CA ILE A 19 -16.98 5.28 8.54
C ILE A 19 -18.14 5.52 7.57
N ARG A 20 -18.02 6.54 6.72
CA ARG A 20 -18.93 6.83 5.60
C ARG A 20 -18.29 6.48 4.27
N ASN A 21 -17.00 6.78 4.12
CA ASN A 21 -16.20 6.48 2.95
C ASN A 21 -14.92 5.75 3.37
N VAL A 22 -14.62 4.66 2.68
CA VAL A 22 -13.38 3.90 2.88
C VAL A 22 -12.41 4.26 1.77
N GLY A 23 -11.14 4.53 2.12
CA GLY A 23 -10.06 4.73 1.17
C GLY A 23 -9.20 3.48 1.03
N ILE A 24 -8.71 3.24 -0.17
CA ILE A 24 -7.71 2.21 -0.39
C ILE A 24 -6.59 2.73 -1.29
N VAL A 25 -5.36 2.58 -0.82
CA VAL A 25 -4.15 2.83 -1.60
C VAL A 25 -3.75 1.51 -2.26
N ILE A 26 -3.78 1.43 -3.57
CA ILE A 26 -3.45 0.21 -4.31
C ILE A 26 -2.07 0.38 -4.93
N VAL A 27 -1.12 -0.42 -4.50
CA VAL A 27 0.25 -0.46 -5.06
C VAL A 27 0.35 -1.60 -6.06
N SER A 28 0.55 -1.26 -7.31
CA SER A 28 0.70 -2.24 -8.39
C SER A 28 1.79 -1.84 -9.38
N PRO A 29 2.35 -2.80 -10.12
CA PRO A 29 3.27 -2.52 -11.21
C PRO A 29 2.68 -1.66 -12.34
N ASP A 30 3.54 -0.88 -13.00
CA ASP A 30 3.20 -0.24 -14.28
C ASP A 30 3.22 -1.23 -15.45
N ARG A 31 4.00 -2.30 -15.34
CA ARG A 31 4.26 -3.29 -16.40
C ARG A 31 3.67 -4.64 -16.06
N GLY A 32 3.52 -5.47 -17.10
CA GLY A 32 3.15 -6.87 -16.96
C GLY A 32 4.37 -7.80 -16.88
N LEU A 33 4.13 -9.07 -17.23
CA LEU A 33 5.13 -10.14 -17.22
C LEU A 33 5.66 -10.47 -15.81
N THR A 34 4.80 -10.33 -14.82
CA THR A 34 5.07 -10.61 -13.41
C THR A 34 4.30 -11.85 -12.92
N GLY A 35 4.01 -12.79 -13.83
CA GLY A 35 3.20 -13.97 -13.50
C GLY A 35 1.82 -13.59 -12.93
N GLY A 36 1.45 -14.23 -11.83
CA GLY A 36 0.17 -13.99 -11.14
C GLY A 36 0.12 -12.79 -10.19
N LEU A 37 1.23 -12.06 -10.00
CA LEU A 37 1.34 -11.01 -8.99
C LEU A 37 0.21 -9.97 -9.06
N ASN A 38 0.02 -9.37 -10.26
CA ASN A 38 -1.01 -8.36 -10.47
C ASN A 38 -2.42 -8.89 -10.21
N ALA A 39 -2.71 -10.09 -10.71
CA ALA A 39 -4.01 -10.71 -10.52
C ALA A 39 -4.31 -10.98 -9.04
N ASN A 40 -3.31 -11.40 -8.28
CA ASN A 40 -3.45 -11.70 -6.86
C ASN A 40 -3.70 -10.45 -6.03
N ILE A 41 -2.94 -9.35 -6.28
CA ILE A 41 -3.15 -8.07 -5.60
C ILE A 41 -4.55 -7.53 -5.90
N LEU A 42 -4.92 -7.48 -7.18
CA LEU A 42 -6.21 -6.92 -7.60
C LEU A 42 -7.39 -7.78 -7.13
N ARG A 43 -7.22 -9.09 -7.02
CA ARG A 43 -8.25 -9.97 -6.42
C ARG A 43 -8.41 -9.67 -4.93
N ALA A 44 -7.32 -9.64 -4.16
CA ALA A 44 -7.39 -9.30 -2.74
C ALA A 44 -8.00 -7.92 -2.50
N THR A 45 -7.70 -6.96 -3.39
CA THR A 45 -8.31 -5.63 -3.37
C THR A 45 -9.81 -5.69 -3.67
N SER A 46 -10.24 -6.48 -4.66
CA SER A 46 -11.65 -6.67 -4.99
C SER A 46 -12.41 -7.31 -3.85
N ASP A 47 -11.87 -8.40 -3.29
CA ASP A 47 -12.45 -9.10 -2.14
C ASP A 47 -12.63 -8.15 -0.94
N PHE A 48 -11.65 -7.27 -0.70
CA PHE A 48 -11.75 -6.24 0.33
C PHE A 48 -12.84 -5.22 0.02
N ILE A 49 -12.92 -4.71 -1.22
CA ILE A 49 -13.93 -3.75 -1.64
C ILE A 49 -15.34 -4.34 -1.52
N ASP A 50 -15.53 -5.59 -1.97
CA ASP A 50 -16.81 -6.28 -1.93
C ASP A 50 -17.29 -6.56 -0.50
N ALA A 51 -16.35 -6.67 0.45
CA ALA A 51 -16.66 -6.81 1.87
C ALA A 51 -17.07 -5.49 2.56
N GLN A 52 -16.83 -4.32 1.91
CA GLN A 52 -17.21 -3.03 2.45
C GLN A 52 -18.68 -2.71 2.15
N SER A 53 -19.41 -2.20 3.17
CA SER A 53 -20.78 -1.71 2.98
C SER A 53 -20.82 -0.25 2.51
N ASN A 54 -19.69 0.45 2.59
CA ASN A 54 -19.56 1.88 2.30
C ASN A 54 -18.86 2.12 0.98
N PRO A 55 -19.07 3.27 0.33
CA PRO A 55 -18.37 3.64 -0.89
C PRO A 55 -16.86 3.62 -0.70
N VAL A 56 -16.14 3.03 -1.68
CA VAL A 56 -14.68 2.93 -1.64
C VAL A 56 -14.07 3.92 -2.62
N LYS A 57 -13.12 4.72 -2.12
CA LYS A 57 -12.31 5.66 -2.90
C LYS A 57 -10.90 5.14 -3.04
N VAL A 58 -10.29 5.35 -4.19
CA VAL A 58 -9.02 4.73 -4.55
C VAL A 58 -7.92 5.78 -4.74
N VAL A 59 -6.77 5.53 -4.16
CA VAL A 59 -5.49 6.13 -4.55
C VAL A 59 -4.72 5.06 -5.33
N ALA A 60 -4.54 5.27 -6.63
CA ALA A 60 -3.94 4.28 -7.51
C ALA A 60 -2.45 4.57 -7.73
N ILE A 61 -1.61 3.62 -7.36
CA ILE A 61 -0.17 3.63 -7.62
C ILE A 61 0.13 2.55 -8.67
N GLY A 62 0.59 2.98 -9.84
CA GLY A 62 0.87 2.14 -10.99
C GLY A 62 -0.32 1.97 -11.94
N LYS A 63 0.01 1.68 -13.20
CA LYS A 63 -0.97 1.59 -14.29
C LYS A 63 -2.00 0.49 -14.08
N LYS A 64 -1.61 -0.64 -13.50
CA LYS A 64 -2.53 -1.77 -13.30
C LYS A 64 -3.60 -1.47 -12.25
N ALA A 65 -3.24 -0.75 -11.17
CA ALA A 65 -4.21 -0.26 -10.19
C ALA A 65 -5.16 0.77 -10.81
N LEU A 66 -4.63 1.68 -11.60
CA LEU A 66 -5.42 2.70 -12.30
C LEU A 66 -6.44 2.07 -13.28
N ASP A 67 -5.99 1.13 -14.11
CA ASP A 67 -6.84 0.39 -15.03
C ASP A 67 -7.94 -0.40 -14.31
N PHE A 68 -7.60 -0.98 -13.15
CA PHE A 68 -8.55 -1.70 -12.31
C PHE A 68 -9.60 -0.74 -11.74
N ALA A 69 -9.19 0.38 -11.15
CA ALA A 69 -10.11 1.37 -10.59
C ALA A 69 -11.08 1.92 -11.64
N ARG A 70 -10.58 2.26 -12.84
CA ARG A 70 -11.40 2.76 -13.95
C ARG A 70 -12.40 1.71 -14.46
N ARG A 71 -11.97 0.45 -14.62
CA ARG A 71 -12.86 -0.63 -15.08
C ARG A 71 -13.99 -0.95 -14.11
N ASN A 72 -13.74 -0.83 -12.81
CA ASN A 72 -14.73 -1.07 -11.78
C ASN A 72 -15.55 0.19 -11.42
N GLY A 73 -15.32 1.32 -12.10
CA GLY A 73 -16.05 2.56 -11.84
C GLY A 73 -15.81 3.15 -10.46
N LEU A 74 -14.64 2.88 -9.85
CA LEU A 74 -14.30 3.37 -8.53
C LEU A 74 -13.89 4.84 -8.58
N GLU A 75 -14.23 5.62 -7.56
CA GLU A 75 -13.85 7.01 -7.44
C GLU A 75 -12.34 7.11 -7.14
N ILE A 76 -11.59 7.75 -8.06
CA ILE A 76 -10.14 7.92 -7.93
C ILE A 76 -9.87 9.26 -7.28
N VAL A 77 -9.26 9.25 -6.09
CA VAL A 77 -8.83 10.44 -5.35
C VAL A 77 -7.54 11.01 -5.94
N ALA A 78 -6.58 10.12 -6.21
CA ALA A 78 -5.30 10.47 -6.80
C ALA A 78 -4.73 9.29 -7.60
N GLU A 79 -3.94 9.61 -8.63
CA GLU A 79 -3.28 8.62 -9.48
C GLU A 79 -1.80 8.94 -9.65
N TYR A 80 -0.96 7.92 -9.49
CA TYR A 80 0.49 8.03 -9.61
C TYR A 80 1.00 6.88 -10.48
N THR A 81 1.70 7.22 -11.55
CA THR A 81 2.28 6.24 -12.47
C THR A 81 3.73 6.62 -12.80
N GLY A 82 4.54 5.63 -13.16
CA GLY A 82 5.92 5.90 -13.57
C GLY A 82 6.86 6.24 -12.42
N ILE A 83 6.60 5.76 -11.21
CA ILE A 83 7.45 6.00 -10.03
C ILE A 83 8.86 5.39 -10.21
N GLY A 84 8.98 4.41 -11.13
CA GLY A 84 10.26 3.77 -11.43
C GLY A 84 10.60 2.60 -10.52
N ASP A 85 11.73 1.95 -10.83
CA ASP A 85 12.16 0.72 -10.15
C ASP A 85 12.90 0.99 -8.83
N ARG A 86 13.30 2.24 -8.59
CA ARG A 86 14.01 2.68 -7.37
C ARG A 86 13.42 3.97 -6.82
N PRO A 87 12.22 3.92 -6.23
CA PRO A 87 11.59 5.11 -5.69
C PRO A 87 12.37 5.66 -4.51
N THR A 88 12.53 6.96 -4.49
CA THR A 88 13.06 7.70 -3.34
C THR A 88 11.91 8.15 -2.44
N PRO A 89 12.16 8.48 -1.16
CA PRO A 89 11.12 9.07 -0.31
C PRO A 89 10.45 10.31 -0.92
N THR A 90 11.21 11.09 -1.70
CA THR A 90 10.69 12.28 -2.38
C THR A 90 9.65 11.94 -3.45
N ASP A 91 9.78 10.78 -4.12
CA ASP A 91 8.84 10.34 -5.17
C ASP A 91 7.50 9.87 -4.56
N THR A 92 7.52 9.39 -3.32
CA THR A 92 6.33 8.89 -2.62
C THR A 92 5.68 9.94 -1.72
N LEU A 93 6.35 11.05 -1.45
CA LEU A 93 5.84 12.14 -0.61
C LEU A 93 4.48 12.67 -1.09
N PRO A 94 4.27 12.98 -2.39
CA PRO A 94 2.97 13.48 -2.87
C PRO A 94 1.82 12.50 -2.65
N ILE A 95 2.12 11.19 -2.59
CA ILE A 95 1.12 10.15 -2.32
C ILE A 95 0.68 10.23 -0.87
N GLY A 96 1.65 10.36 0.05
CA GLY A 96 1.38 10.56 1.48
C GLY A 96 0.57 11.80 1.75
N GLU A 97 0.94 12.92 1.13
CA GLU A 97 0.21 14.20 1.24
C GLU A 97 -1.23 14.07 0.76
N ALA A 98 -1.48 13.43 -0.39
CA ALA A 98 -2.83 13.23 -0.91
C ALA A 98 -3.70 12.35 0.00
N VAL A 99 -3.13 11.31 0.61
CA VAL A 99 -3.82 10.44 1.57
C VAL A 99 -4.17 11.21 2.84
N ILE A 100 -3.20 11.95 3.40
CA ILE A 100 -3.39 12.76 4.61
C ILE A 100 -4.41 13.87 4.35
N GLU A 101 -4.35 14.55 3.21
CA GLU A 101 -5.32 15.58 2.83
C GLU A 101 -6.73 15.00 2.72
N ALA A 102 -6.90 13.87 2.02
CA ALA A 102 -8.20 13.22 1.85
C ALA A 102 -8.80 12.78 3.20
N PHE A 103 -7.97 12.34 4.14
CA PHE A 103 -8.39 11.98 5.49
C PHE A 103 -8.72 13.22 6.34
N SER A 104 -7.88 14.25 6.33
CA SER A 104 -8.06 15.47 7.11
C SER A 104 -9.25 16.31 6.64
N THR A 105 -9.56 16.26 5.33
CA THR A 105 -10.74 16.94 4.75
C THR A 105 -12.03 16.12 4.84
N GLU A 106 -12.02 15.01 5.59
CA GLU A 106 -13.18 14.12 5.77
C GLU A 106 -13.77 13.55 4.47
N LYS A 107 -13.01 13.58 3.39
CA LYS A 107 -13.39 12.90 2.13
C LYS A 107 -13.37 11.38 2.28
N VAL A 108 -12.51 10.90 3.20
CA VAL A 108 -12.33 9.49 3.53
C VAL A 108 -12.15 9.37 5.03
N ASP A 109 -12.81 8.40 5.66
CA ASP A 109 -12.81 8.20 7.11
C ASP A 109 -11.86 7.09 7.58
N SER A 110 -11.47 6.20 6.68
CA SER A 110 -10.46 5.17 6.94
C SER A 110 -9.68 4.86 5.68
N PHE A 111 -8.37 4.65 5.79
CA PHE A 111 -7.52 4.21 4.68
C PHE A 111 -6.92 2.84 4.94
N HIS A 112 -6.86 2.05 3.89
CA HIS A 112 -6.14 0.77 3.85
C HIS A 112 -5.12 0.80 2.73
N THR A 113 -4.08 -0.02 2.83
CA THR A 113 -3.05 -0.16 1.80
C THR A 113 -3.05 -1.58 1.28
N ALA A 114 -3.21 -1.74 -0.04
CA ALA A 114 -3.15 -3.03 -0.73
C ALA A 114 -1.86 -3.11 -1.55
N TYR A 115 -0.99 -4.08 -1.23
CA TYR A 115 0.28 -4.29 -1.91
C TYR A 115 0.71 -5.76 -1.85
N ALA A 116 1.79 -6.11 -2.58
CA ALA A 116 2.41 -7.43 -2.48
C ALA A 116 3.58 -7.38 -1.50
N GLN A 117 3.42 -8.03 -0.36
CA GLN A 117 4.50 -8.25 0.59
C GLN A 117 5.52 -9.22 0.01
N PHE A 118 6.79 -8.85 0.05
CA PHE A 118 7.89 -9.71 -0.36
C PHE A 118 8.25 -10.68 0.76
N VAL A 119 7.93 -11.96 0.59
CA VAL A 119 8.31 -13.02 1.54
C VAL A 119 9.63 -13.66 1.13
N ASN A 120 9.72 -14.06 -0.14
CA ASN A 120 10.94 -14.58 -0.74
C ASN A 120 10.83 -14.50 -2.28
N THR A 121 11.87 -14.94 -2.99
CA THR A 121 11.96 -14.85 -4.45
C THR A 121 10.80 -15.52 -5.18
N THR A 122 10.25 -16.59 -4.64
CA THR A 122 9.17 -17.38 -5.28
C THR A 122 7.79 -17.05 -4.70
N LEU A 123 7.72 -16.45 -3.53
CA LEU A 123 6.48 -16.16 -2.83
C LEU A 123 6.33 -14.69 -2.53
N GLN A 124 5.31 -14.08 -3.14
CA GLN A 124 4.83 -12.73 -2.84
C GLN A 124 3.38 -12.86 -2.37
N ARG A 125 3.09 -12.30 -1.20
CA ARG A 125 1.76 -12.39 -0.59
C ARG A 125 1.00 -11.08 -0.81
N PRO A 126 -0.20 -11.11 -1.42
CA PRO A 126 -1.06 -9.94 -1.43
C PRO A 126 -1.51 -9.64 0.01
N LEU A 127 -1.39 -8.40 0.40
CA LEU A 127 -1.72 -7.92 1.73
C LEU A 127 -2.60 -6.68 1.64
N VAL A 128 -3.63 -6.62 2.46
CA VAL A 128 -4.45 -5.42 2.68
C VAL A 128 -4.43 -5.13 4.17
N GLU A 129 -3.86 -4.00 4.53
CA GLU A 129 -3.71 -3.61 5.93
C GLU A 129 -4.20 -2.19 6.19
N PRO A 130 -4.67 -1.88 7.41
CA PRO A 130 -5.13 -0.55 7.77
C PRO A 130 -3.93 0.42 7.78
N LEU A 131 -4.17 1.64 7.25
CA LEU A 131 -3.20 2.73 7.21
C LEU A 131 -3.63 3.88 8.11
N LEU A 132 -4.90 4.30 8.02
CA LEU A 132 -5.49 5.36 8.82
C LEU A 132 -6.90 4.95 9.30
N PRO A 133 -7.30 5.34 10.51
CA PRO A 133 -6.52 6.06 11.54
C PRO A 133 -5.35 5.23 12.06
N VAL A 134 -4.29 5.90 12.53
CA VAL A 134 -3.14 5.22 13.14
C VAL A 134 -3.58 4.65 14.48
N SER A 135 -3.58 3.33 14.60
CA SER A 135 -3.89 2.66 15.87
C SER A 135 -2.63 2.58 16.73
N PRO A 136 -2.66 3.03 17.98
CA PRO A 136 -1.56 2.76 18.90
C PRO A 136 -1.39 1.25 19.05
N SER A 137 -0.17 0.73 18.86
CA SER A 137 0.09 -0.67 19.10
C SER A 137 -0.09 -0.98 20.58
N GLU A 138 -0.89 -1.99 20.91
CA GLU A 138 -1.10 -2.47 22.29
C GLU A 138 0.18 -3.09 22.90
N THR A 139 1.27 -3.12 22.16
CA THR A 139 2.53 -3.73 22.56
C THR A 139 3.29 -2.82 23.52
N GLY A 140 3.02 -2.98 24.78
CA GLY A 140 3.89 -2.50 25.83
C GLY A 140 3.32 -1.37 26.67
N ALA A 141 2.47 -1.72 27.60
CA ALA A 141 2.19 -0.94 28.81
C ALA A 141 3.42 -0.80 29.73
N ASN A 142 4.62 -0.71 29.19
CA ASN A 142 5.76 -0.14 29.87
C ASN A 142 5.73 1.36 29.55
N SER A 143 4.92 2.08 30.29
CA SER A 143 4.95 3.54 30.33
C SER A 143 6.28 4.00 30.93
N VAL A 144 7.33 3.92 30.15
CA VAL A 144 8.51 4.72 30.40
C VAL A 144 8.03 6.15 30.20
N GLY A 145 7.97 6.93 31.25
CA GLY A 145 7.53 8.33 31.20
C GLY A 145 8.48 9.11 30.30
N TYR A 146 8.12 9.20 29.01
CA TYR A 146 8.84 10.06 28.05
C TYR A 146 8.53 11.52 28.37
N ILE A 147 9.58 12.34 28.41
CA ILE A 147 9.45 13.79 28.49
C ILE A 147 9.43 14.30 27.05
N PHE A 148 8.31 14.89 26.65
CA PHE A 148 8.17 15.50 25.32
C PHE A 148 8.51 16.98 25.38
N GLU A 149 9.39 17.44 24.50
CA GLU A 149 9.72 18.85 24.34
C GLU A 149 9.38 19.32 22.93
N PRO A 150 8.59 20.40 22.75
CA PRO A 150 7.98 21.28 23.77
C PRO A 150 6.74 20.68 24.46
N ASN A 151 5.94 19.82 23.76
CA ASN A 151 4.80 19.11 24.29
C ASN A 151 4.47 17.88 23.41
N ALA A 152 3.67 16.95 23.94
CA ALA A 152 3.31 15.71 23.23
C ALA A 152 2.51 15.98 21.94
N GLY A 153 1.59 16.95 21.96
CA GLY A 153 0.76 17.31 20.81
C GLY A 153 1.57 17.79 19.60
N ASP A 154 2.52 18.69 19.81
CA ASP A 154 3.38 19.22 18.73
C ASP A 154 4.31 18.14 18.15
N VAL A 155 4.83 17.29 19.02
CA VAL A 155 5.69 16.17 18.60
C VAL A 155 4.89 15.18 17.75
N LEU A 156 3.71 14.76 18.22
CA LEU A 156 2.82 13.86 17.48
C LEU A 156 2.33 14.49 16.16
N GLY A 157 2.00 15.78 16.17
CA GLY A 157 1.58 16.49 14.95
C GLY A 157 2.61 16.48 13.82
N ARG A 158 3.90 16.36 14.15
CA ARG A 158 4.99 16.24 13.18
C ARG A 158 5.36 14.80 12.86
N LEU A 159 5.22 13.89 13.82
CA LEU A 159 5.61 12.49 13.65
C LEU A 159 4.56 11.68 12.87
N LEU A 160 3.26 11.90 13.12
CA LEU A 160 2.20 11.12 12.50
C LEU A 160 2.17 11.24 10.97
N PRO A 161 2.24 12.45 10.36
CA PRO A 161 2.34 12.56 8.91
C PRO A 161 3.55 11.80 8.36
N ARG A 162 4.71 11.96 9.01
CA ARG A 162 5.95 11.28 8.61
C ARG A 162 5.85 9.76 8.71
N TYR A 163 5.15 9.27 9.72
CA TYR A 163 4.87 7.84 9.87
C TYR A 163 4.03 7.29 8.73
N VAL A 164 2.93 7.99 8.37
CA VAL A 164 2.08 7.59 7.23
C VAL A 164 2.86 7.61 5.92
N GLU A 165 3.65 8.67 5.65
CA GLU A 165 4.54 8.75 4.48
C GLU A 165 5.51 7.56 4.43
N THR A 166 6.08 7.19 5.58
CA THR A 166 7.03 6.06 5.68
C THR A 166 6.33 4.73 5.41
N LEU A 167 5.12 4.51 5.90
CA LEU A 167 4.35 3.30 5.63
C LEU A 167 4.01 3.17 4.13
N ILE A 168 3.60 4.26 3.50
CA ILE A 168 3.32 4.27 2.05
C ILE A 168 4.59 4.00 1.26
N HIS A 169 5.71 4.65 1.62
CA HIS A 169 7.00 4.39 0.99
C HIS A 169 7.43 2.93 1.13
N HIS A 170 7.28 2.35 2.33
CA HIS A 170 7.55 0.94 2.59
C HIS A 170 6.69 0.03 1.70
N ALA A 171 5.38 0.28 1.60
CA ALA A 171 4.49 -0.49 0.75
C ALA A 171 4.89 -0.43 -0.75
N VAL A 172 5.36 0.72 -1.22
CA VAL A 172 5.87 0.90 -2.59
C VAL A 172 7.18 0.13 -2.82
N LEU A 173 8.10 0.15 -1.85
CA LEU A 173 9.36 -0.62 -1.92
C LEU A 173 9.10 -2.13 -1.91
N GLU A 174 8.23 -2.60 -1.04
CA GLU A 174 7.79 -4.01 -0.97
C GLU A 174 7.14 -4.44 -2.30
N GLY A 175 6.25 -3.61 -2.85
CA GLY A 175 5.62 -3.82 -4.14
C GLY A 175 6.64 -3.94 -5.28
N ASN A 176 7.64 -3.05 -5.30
CA ASN A 176 8.71 -3.10 -6.31
C ASN A 176 9.60 -4.34 -6.15
N ALA A 177 10.00 -4.69 -4.94
CA ALA A 177 10.79 -5.90 -4.69
C ALA A 177 10.04 -7.15 -5.15
N SER A 178 8.75 -7.22 -4.84
CA SER A 178 7.85 -8.29 -5.28
C SER A 178 7.71 -8.32 -6.80
N GLU A 179 7.59 -7.17 -7.46
CA GLU A 179 7.50 -7.05 -8.91
C GLU A 179 8.76 -7.59 -9.61
N GLN A 180 9.95 -7.16 -9.18
CA GLN A 180 11.21 -7.58 -9.79
C GLN A 180 11.43 -9.07 -9.60
N SER A 181 11.14 -9.59 -8.41
CA SER A 181 11.26 -11.01 -8.11
C SER A 181 10.28 -11.86 -8.94
N ALA A 182 9.01 -11.49 -8.98
CA ALA A 182 8.00 -12.19 -9.77
C ALA A 182 8.32 -12.17 -11.27
N ARG A 183 8.85 -11.06 -11.78
CA ARG A 183 9.30 -10.93 -13.17
C ARG A 183 10.47 -11.87 -13.46
N MET A 184 11.48 -11.90 -12.58
CA MET A 184 12.62 -12.81 -12.72
C MET A 184 12.17 -14.26 -12.79
N VAL A 185 11.31 -14.71 -11.90
CA VAL A 185 10.77 -16.08 -11.89
C VAL A 185 9.98 -16.37 -13.16
N ALA A 186 9.10 -15.45 -13.60
CA ALA A 186 8.31 -15.63 -14.81
C ALA A 186 9.18 -15.72 -16.08
N MET A 187 10.26 -14.94 -16.15
CA MET A 187 11.20 -14.99 -17.28
C MET A 187 12.02 -16.28 -17.29
N ASN A 188 12.50 -16.75 -16.13
CA ASN A 188 13.20 -18.02 -16.01
C ASN A 188 12.30 -19.18 -16.48
N GLN A 189 11.05 -19.24 -16.02
CA GLN A 189 10.09 -20.25 -16.43
C GLN A 189 9.81 -20.22 -17.95
N ALA A 190 9.72 -19.02 -18.54
CA ALA A 190 9.55 -18.87 -19.97
C ALA A 190 10.77 -19.39 -20.76
N THR A 191 11.98 -19.13 -20.26
CA THR A 191 13.22 -19.60 -20.88
C THR A 191 13.33 -21.13 -20.82
N ASP A 192 13.04 -21.74 -19.66
CA ASP A 192 13.06 -23.19 -19.48
C ASP A 192 12.05 -23.88 -20.42
N CYS A 193 10.86 -23.30 -20.57
CA CYS A 193 9.86 -23.81 -21.51
C CYS A 193 10.33 -23.74 -22.97
N LEU A 194 10.99 -22.65 -23.38
CA LEU A 194 11.54 -22.51 -24.73
C LEU A 194 12.66 -23.51 -25.02
N LEU A 195 13.57 -23.74 -24.07
CA LEU A 195 14.62 -24.73 -24.21
C LEU A 195 14.06 -26.15 -24.43
N TYR A 196 13.07 -26.53 -23.61
CA TYR A 196 12.42 -27.84 -23.76
C TYR A 196 11.72 -28.01 -25.10
N THR A 197 11.04 -26.98 -25.61
CA THR A 197 10.38 -27.06 -26.93
C THR A 197 11.34 -27.06 -28.09
N SER A 198 12.49 -26.41 -27.98
CA SER A 198 13.57 -26.46 -29.01
C SER A 198 14.22 -27.84 -29.10
N ASP A 199 14.57 -28.43 -27.94
CA ASP A 199 15.15 -29.78 -27.91
C ASP A 199 14.18 -30.83 -28.50
N ALA A 200 12.89 -30.74 -28.18
CA ALA A 200 11.87 -31.61 -28.73
C ALA A 200 11.70 -31.46 -30.26
N ALA A 201 11.92 -30.27 -30.82
CA ALA A 201 11.87 -30.03 -32.25
C ALA A 201 13.11 -30.60 -32.98
N ASP A 202 14.30 -30.55 -32.37
CA ASP A 202 15.53 -31.12 -32.94
C ASP A 202 15.52 -32.65 -32.96
N ASP A 203 14.89 -33.29 -31.96
CA ASP A 203 14.72 -34.74 -31.92
C ASP A 203 13.79 -35.28 -33.04
N LEU A 204 12.84 -34.47 -33.51
CA LEU A 204 11.94 -34.83 -34.61
C LEU A 204 12.58 -34.68 -36.00
N THR A 205 13.76 -34.06 -36.09
CA THR A 205 14.48 -33.83 -37.35
C THR A 205 15.65 -34.76 -37.55
N ARG A 206 15.93 -35.71 -36.66
CA ARG A 206 16.88 -36.80 -36.76
C ARG A 206 16.18 -38.09 -37.14
#